data_c803ba1cf9bee981b3ca16314a6305fd
#
_entry.id   c803ba1cf9bee981b3ca16314a6305fd
#
_cell.length_a   1.000
_cell.length_b   1.000
_cell.length_c   1.000
_cell.angle_alpha   90.00
_cell.angle_beta   90.00
_cell.angle_gamma   90.00
#
_symmetry.space_group_name_H-M   'P 1'
#
loop_
_entity.id
_entity.type
_entity.pdbx_description
1 polymer ?
#
loop_
_entity_poly.entity_id
_entity_poly.type
_entity_poly.pdbx_seq_one_letter_code
_entity_poly.pdbx_strand_id
1 'polypeptide(L)'
;MRKLEVRSIICLALAAILIIGTGIFVFRFVKYGSKWATFYGNRSIYENGVLKSGAIYDRNDVLLAKSGGGEVKYNDDPEIREATVHAVGDVNGKISTSALSAYKDKLIGYNLLTGTYKLKGKNEDLKLTLDADVCKEAYRQLSKYDAGCIGICNYKTGEIICMVSTPTFDPENEPSVSADDQSGLYLNRFLSSKLPPGSIFKTVTAAAAIENTDYQNFSYDCDGTRVIHGEDLNCAYPHGHVDLGGALLQSCNGAFSVLADEMGPDVMKDYVNRLGLTKSYNIDGIRNAKGSFDFPKDSELNLGWSGVGQYHDLVNPCSMMVYMGAIANGGKAAIPHILMSDFKITKMTNQMIDESTSEILSDMMKKTVEKAYLGDSNLPNLDVYAKTGTAESAGKKPYGWFAGFLKDENHPYAFIVCLENSGEAYYTALPVANSVLQVAVSK
;
A
#
# COMPACT_ATOMS: atom_id res chain seq x y z
N MET A 1 0.05 -37.29 -59.40
CA MET A 1 -0.50 -36.04 -58.85
C MET A 1 -0.94 -36.20 -57.40
N ARG A 2 -1.85 -37.07 -57.02
CA ARG A 2 -2.37 -37.26 -55.64
C ARG A 2 -1.30 -37.43 -54.53
N LYS A 3 -0.17 -38.15 -54.81
CA LYS A 3 0.94 -38.33 -53.86
C LYS A 3 1.75 -37.02 -53.64
N LEU A 4 1.84 -36.16 -54.64
CA LEU A 4 2.54 -34.87 -54.55
C LEU A 4 1.73 -33.87 -53.74
N GLU A 5 0.41 -33.82 -54.00
CA GLU A 5 -0.53 -32.97 -53.25
C GLU A 5 -0.57 -33.30 -51.74
N VAL A 6 -0.63 -34.60 -51.42
CA VAL A 6 -0.59 -35.06 -50.01
C VAL A 6 0.73 -34.65 -49.33
N ARG A 7 1.87 -34.82 -50.02
CA ARG A 7 3.17 -34.40 -49.45
C ARG A 7 3.24 -32.87 -49.28
N SER A 8 2.70 -32.11 -50.22
CA SER A 8 2.66 -30.64 -50.10
C SER A 8 1.78 -30.19 -48.92
N ILE A 9 0.62 -30.82 -48.72
CA ILE A 9 -0.24 -30.54 -47.55
C ILE A 9 0.46 -30.87 -46.25
N ILE A 10 1.17 -32.01 -46.17
CA ILE A 10 1.95 -32.38 -44.98
C ILE A 10 3.06 -31.36 -44.72
N CYS A 11 3.80 -30.94 -45.76
CA CYS A 11 4.83 -29.91 -45.61
C CYS A 11 4.27 -28.58 -45.13
N LEU A 12 3.13 -28.13 -45.63
CA LEU A 12 2.44 -26.93 -45.20
C LEU A 12 1.98 -27.05 -43.75
N ALA A 13 1.42 -28.19 -43.38
CA ALA A 13 1.01 -28.43 -41.96
C ALA A 13 2.21 -28.39 -41.00
N LEU A 14 3.33 -29.03 -41.38
CA LEU A 14 4.57 -29.00 -40.60
C LEU A 14 5.15 -27.56 -40.49
N ALA A 15 5.15 -26.82 -41.61
CA ALA A 15 5.58 -25.42 -41.62
C ALA A 15 4.68 -24.54 -40.75
N ALA A 16 3.37 -24.73 -40.77
CA ALA A 16 2.44 -24.01 -39.89
C ALA A 16 2.66 -24.33 -38.42
N ILE A 17 2.86 -25.61 -38.09
CA ILE A 17 3.21 -26.03 -36.70
C ILE A 17 4.52 -25.39 -36.23
N LEU A 18 5.54 -25.35 -37.11
CA LEU A 18 6.83 -24.72 -36.79
C LEU A 18 6.68 -23.22 -36.52
N ILE A 19 5.92 -22.51 -37.38
CA ILE A 19 5.68 -21.07 -37.25
C ILE A 19 4.93 -20.77 -35.95
N ILE A 20 3.86 -21.52 -35.67
CA ILE A 20 3.09 -21.38 -34.42
C ILE A 20 3.97 -21.68 -33.19
N GLY A 21 4.74 -22.78 -33.23
CA GLY A 21 5.66 -23.16 -32.17
C GLY A 21 6.73 -22.09 -31.90
N THR A 22 7.31 -21.56 -32.99
CA THR A 22 8.29 -20.45 -32.90
C THR A 22 7.63 -19.18 -32.32
N GLY A 23 6.43 -18.84 -32.74
CA GLY A 23 5.67 -17.71 -32.21
C GLY A 23 5.40 -17.84 -30.70
N ILE A 24 4.98 -19.03 -30.25
CA ILE A 24 4.80 -19.34 -28.83
C ILE A 24 6.12 -19.25 -28.08
N PHE A 25 7.20 -19.79 -28.63
CA PHE A 25 8.52 -19.71 -28.01
C PHE A 25 8.99 -18.26 -27.85
N VAL A 26 8.91 -17.45 -28.91
CA VAL A 26 9.29 -16.03 -28.88
C VAL A 26 8.44 -15.27 -27.83
N PHE A 27 7.13 -15.49 -27.83
CA PHE A 27 6.25 -14.90 -26.81
C PHE A 27 6.69 -15.28 -25.37
N ARG A 28 6.96 -16.57 -25.15
CA ARG A 28 7.42 -17.05 -23.83
C ARG A 28 8.81 -16.54 -23.50
N PHE A 29 9.72 -16.46 -24.46
CA PHE A 29 11.06 -15.92 -24.26
C PHE A 29 11.02 -14.43 -23.89
N VAL A 30 10.23 -13.61 -24.59
CA VAL A 30 10.04 -12.19 -24.22
C VAL A 30 9.43 -12.05 -22.84
N LYS A 31 8.43 -12.88 -22.50
CA LYS A 31 7.72 -12.79 -21.23
C LYS A 31 8.49 -13.37 -20.03
N TYR A 32 9.25 -14.43 -20.22
CA TYR A 32 9.86 -15.19 -19.13
C TYR A 32 11.39 -15.32 -19.23
N GLY A 33 12.02 -14.77 -20.27
CA GLY A 33 13.47 -14.91 -20.50
C GLY A 33 14.31 -14.42 -19.34
N SER A 34 13.92 -13.31 -18.69
CA SER A 34 14.59 -12.81 -17.49
C SER A 34 14.52 -13.82 -16.34
N LYS A 35 13.36 -14.45 -16.11
CA LYS A 35 13.19 -15.49 -15.08
C LYS A 35 14.02 -16.74 -15.38
N TRP A 36 14.12 -17.11 -16.65
CA TRP A 36 14.98 -18.23 -17.06
C TRP A 36 16.46 -17.91 -16.87
N ALA A 37 16.87 -16.68 -17.17
CA ALA A 37 18.24 -16.23 -16.97
C ALA A 37 18.61 -16.12 -15.49
N THR A 38 17.67 -15.69 -14.63
CA THR A 38 17.88 -15.52 -13.17
C THR A 38 17.55 -16.75 -12.34
N PHE A 39 17.38 -17.89 -12.96
CA PHE A 39 17.16 -19.17 -12.28
C PHE A 39 18.33 -19.49 -11.34
N TYR A 40 18.01 -19.94 -10.11
CA TYR A 40 18.99 -20.17 -9.03
C TYR A 40 20.14 -21.15 -9.41
N GLY A 41 19.90 -22.08 -10.30
CA GLY A 41 20.93 -22.99 -10.82
C GLY A 41 21.91 -22.38 -11.84
N ASN A 42 21.72 -21.12 -12.25
CA ASN A 42 22.63 -20.44 -13.18
C ASN A 42 23.90 -19.93 -12.46
N ARG A 43 24.91 -20.78 -12.39
CA ARG A 43 26.20 -20.49 -11.71
C ARG A 43 26.97 -19.30 -12.27
N SER A 44 26.62 -18.80 -13.45
CA SER A 44 27.28 -17.60 -14.02
C SER A 44 26.91 -16.31 -13.29
N ILE A 45 25.73 -16.27 -12.66
CA ILE A 45 25.20 -15.09 -11.97
C ILE A 45 25.10 -15.28 -10.46
N TYR A 46 25.37 -16.48 -9.93
CA TYR A 46 25.41 -16.75 -8.50
C TYR A 46 26.83 -17.13 -8.06
N GLU A 47 27.23 -16.69 -6.88
CA GLU A 47 28.46 -17.05 -6.19
C GLU A 47 28.12 -17.37 -4.74
N ASN A 48 28.48 -18.56 -4.26
CA ASN A 48 28.10 -19.08 -2.95
C ASN A 48 26.60 -19.01 -2.66
N GLY A 49 25.76 -19.15 -3.69
CA GLY A 49 24.30 -18.99 -3.56
C GLY A 49 23.77 -17.56 -3.60
N VAL A 50 24.67 -16.57 -3.60
CA VAL A 50 24.32 -15.14 -3.65
C VAL A 50 24.32 -14.63 -5.09
N LEU A 51 23.32 -13.82 -5.43
CA LEU A 51 23.19 -13.19 -6.73
C LEU A 51 24.33 -12.17 -6.94
N LYS A 52 25.11 -12.28 -8.02
CA LYS A 52 26.09 -11.25 -8.43
C LYS A 52 25.34 -10.05 -8.99
N SER A 53 24.90 -9.16 -8.12
CA SER A 53 24.06 -8.01 -8.47
C SER A 53 24.81 -6.68 -8.41
N GLY A 54 24.22 -5.64 -8.98
CA GLY A 54 24.56 -4.25 -8.69
C GLY A 54 24.18 -3.86 -7.26
N ALA A 55 24.47 -2.62 -6.90
CA ALA A 55 24.08 -2.04 -5.63
C ALA A 55 22.65 -1.50 -5.66
N ILE A 56 22.04 -1.38 -4.50
CA ILE A 56 20.75 -0.75 -4.28
C ILE A 56 20.98 0.50 -3.42
N TYR A 57 20.53 1.64 -3.91
CA TYR A 57 20.62 2.93 -3.23
C TYR A 57 19.23 3.47 -2.94
N ASP A 58 19.14 4.36 -1.95
CA ASP A 58 17.98 5.21 -1.74
C ASP A 58 17.97 6.40 -2.73
N ARG A 59 16.98 7.30 -2.58
CA ARG A 59 16.85 8.51 -3.42
C ARG A 59 18.02 9.50 -3.28
N ASN A 60 18.72 9.46 -2.17
CA ASN A 60 19.82 10.37 -1.79
C ASN A 60 21.20 9.73 -1.96
N ASP A 61 21.30 8.63 -2.73
CA ASP A 61 22.53 7.86 -2.96
C ASP A 61 23.09 7.19 -1.70
N VAL A 62 22.27 6.99 -0.65
CA VAL A 62 22.64 6.16 0.50
C VAL A 62 22.63 4.71 0.08
N LEU A 63 23.75 4.00 0.29
CA LEU A 63 23.83 2.58 0.00
C LEU A 63 22.93 1.78 0.94
N LEU A 64 21.99 1.01 0.39
CA LEU A 64 21.10 0.13 1.14
C LEU A 64 21.60 -1.32 1.13
N ALA A 65 22.05 -1.82 -0.02
CA ALA A 65 22.65 -3.14 -0.16
C ALA A 65 23.55 -3.22 -1.38
N LYS A 66 24.58 -4.09 -1.30
CA LYS A 66 25.50 -4.38 -2.42
C LYS A 66 25.95 -5.82 -2.35
N SER A 67 25.88 -6.51 -3.48
CA SER A 67 26.39 -7.88 -3.63
C SER A 67 27.84 -7.88 -4.10
N GLY A 68 28.67 -8.73 -3.50
CA GLY A 68 30.07 -8.89 -3.90
C GLY A 68 30.77 -10.02 -3.13
N GLY A 69 31.69 -10.77 -3.79
CA GLY A 69 32.44 -11.83 -3.14
C GLY A 69 31.61 -13.01 -2.60
N GLY A 70 30.40 -13.20 -3.12
CA GLY A 70 29.50 -14.26 -2.64
C GLY A 70 28.73 -13.90 -1.36
N GLU A 71 28.66 -12.61 -1.02
CA GLU A 71 27.92 -12.08 0.13
C GLU A 71 27.12 -10.85 -0.28
N VAL A 72 26.06 -10.52 0.46
CA VAL A 72 25.37 -9.23 0.39
C VAL A 72 25.78 -8.42 1.60
N LYS A 73 26.40 -7.27 1.36
CA LYS A 73 26.67 -6.27 2.38
C LYS A 73 25.55 -5.25 2.37
N TYR A 74 24.93 -5.02 3.51
CA TYR A 74 23.89 -4.00 3.70
C TYR A 74 24.50 -2.69 4.20
N ASN A 75 23.64 -1.69 4.47
CA ASN A 75 24.06 -0.42 5.04
C ASN A 75 24.78 -0.61 6.37
N ASP A 76 25.75 0.23 6.68
CA ASP A 76 26.53 0.12 7.92
C ASP A 76 25.69 0.44 9.18
N ASP A 77 24.61 1.24 9.04
CA ASP A 77 23.67 1.55 10.12
C ASP A 77 22.60 0.44 10.29
N PRO A 78 22.56 -0.25 11.44
CA PRO A 78 21.58 -1.33 11.67
C PRO A 78 20.14 -0.84 11.63
N GLU A 79 19.84 0.39 12.06
CA GLU A 79 18.46 0.91 12.00
C GLU A 79 18.00 1.14 10.56
N ILE A 80 18.89 1.53 9.65
CA ILE A 80 18.58 1.63 8.21
C ILE A 80 18.37 0.24 7.63
N ARG A 81 19.19 -0.75 8.01
CA ARG A 81 19.02 -2.14 7.57
C ARG A 81 17.66 -2.70 7.95
N GLU A 82 17.30 -2.59 9.23
CA GLU A 82 16.02 -3.07 9.78
C GLU A 82 14.83 -2.31 9.20
N ALA A 83 14.96 -1.00 8.99
CA ALA A 83 13.93 -0.17 8.38
C ALA A 83 13.66 -0.56 6.92
N THR A 84 14.68 -0.93 6.17
CA THR A 84 14.58 -1.08 4.73
C THR A 84 14.54 -2.54 4.25
N VAL A 85 14.74 -3.53 5.12
CA VAL A 85 14.83 -4.95 4.71
C VAL A 85 13.61 -5.43 3.92
N HIS A 86 12.39 -5.01 4.26
CA HIS A 86 11.19 -5.40 3.52
C HIS A 86 11.12 -4.80 2.11
N ALA A 87 11.82 -3.70 1.87
CA ALA A 87 11.92 -3.09 0.56
C ALA A 87 13.14 -3.59 -0.23
N VAL A 88 14.28 -3.74 0.44
CA VAL A 88 15.56 -4.18 -0.15
C VAL A 88 15.57 -5.69 -0.36
N GLY A 89 15.28 -6.46 0.70
CA GLY A 89 15.21 -7.92 0.69
C GLY A 89 16.31 -8.60 1.52
N ASP A 90 16.10 -9.88 1.72
CA ASP A 90 17.01 -10.82 2.37
C ASP A 90 17.78 -11.65 1.34
N VAL A 91 18.90 -12.22 1.74
CA VAL A 91 19.76 -13.06 0.87
C VAL A 91 19.02 -14.31 0.39
N ASN A 92 18.18 -14.88 1.23
CA ASN A 92 17.46 -16.12 0.96
C ASN A 92 16.19 -15.92 0.10
N GLY A 93 15.78 -14.67 -0.15
CA GLY A 93 14.60 -14.33 -0.95
C GLY A 93 13.26 -14.68 -0.29
N LYS A 94 13.22 -14.70 1.03
CA LYS A 94 11.97 -14.94 1.82
C LYS A 94 11.01 -13.78 1.67
N ILE A 95 11.52 -12.55 1.48
CA ILE A 95 10.71 -11.36 1.22
C ILE A 95 10.47 -11.22 -0.28
N SER A 96 9.36 -11.76 -0.76
CA SER A 96 9.06 -11.81 -2.21
C SER A 96 8.75 -10.44 -2.85
N THR A 97 8.37 -9.45 -2.05
CA THR A 97 8.04 -8.07 -2.50
C THR A 97 9.23 -7.12 -2.47
N SER A 98 10.42 -7.63 -2.22
CA SER A 98 11.64 -6.85 -2.11
C SER A 98 12.35 -6.61 -3.45
N ALA A 99 13.24 -5.62 -3.50
CA ALA A 99 14.01 -5.27 -4.69
C ALA A 99 14.94 -6.41 -5.13
N LEU A 100 15.64 -7.07 -4.18
CA LEU A 100 16.51 -8.22 -4.46
C LEU A 100 15.73 -9.40 -5.07
N SER A 101 14.44 -9.55 -4.73
CA SER A 101 13.57 -10.61 -5.26
C SER A 101 12.93 -10.21 -6.59
N ALA A 102 12.38 -8.99 -6.67
CA ALA A 102 11.57 -8.53 -7.80
C ALA A 102 12.41 -8.07 -9.00
N TYR A 103 13.61 -7.53 -8.77
CA TYR A 103 14.42 -6.88 -9.81
C TYR A 103 15.75 -7.61 -10.08
N LYS A 104 15.78 -8.92 -9.88
CA LYS A 104 16.97 -9.76 -10.16
C LYS A 104 17.54 -9.53 -11.55
N ASP A 105 16.67 -9.46 -12.54
CA ASP A 105 17.04 -9.24 -13.94
C ASP A 105 17.70 -7.88 -14.18
N LYS A 106 17.17 -6.83 -13.56
CA LYS A 106 17.79 -5.48 -13.65
C LYS A 106 19.15 -5.47 -12.94
N LEU A 107 19.20 -5.96 -11.70
CA LEU A 107 20.42 -5.99 -10.90
C LEU A 107 21.57 -6.75 -11.53
N ILE A 108 21.29 -7.78 -12.32
CA ILE A 108 22.33 -8.51 -13.09
C ILE A 108 22.57 -7.90 -14.47
N GLY A 109 21.85 -6.84 -14.86
CA GLY A 109 21.96 -6.25 -16.20
C GLY A 109 21.48 -7.19 -17.30
N TYR A 110 20.36 -7.91 -17.07
CA TYR A 110 19.76 -8.77 -18.09
C TYR A 110 19.31 -7.96 -19.31
N ASN A 111 19.71 -8.44 -20.49
CA ASN A 111 19.27 -7.89 -21.76
C ASN A 111 18.59 -8.97 -22.59
N LEU A 112 17.46 -8.65 -23.22
CA LEU A 112 16.67 -9.62 -24.00
C LEU A 112 17.47 -10.26 -25.14
N LEU A 113 18.42 -9.52 -25.77
CA LEU A 113 19.21 -9.99 -26.91
C LEU A 113 20.46 -10.75 -26.48
N THR A 114 21.13 -10.31 -25.41
CA THR A 114 22.41 -10.86 -24.96
C THR A 114 22.31 -11.75 -23.71
N GLY A 115 21.10 -11.86 -23.14
CA GLY A 115 20.88 -12.59 -21.88
C GLY A 115 21.61 -11.95 -20.71
N THR A 116 22.41 -12.75 -20.01
CA THR A 116 23.26 -12.30 -18.89
C THR A 116 24.67 -11.88 -19.35
N TYR A 117 24.97 -11.96 -20.65
CA TYR A 117 26.26 -11.52 -21.18
C TYR A 117 26.32 -9.99 -21.22
N LYS A 118 27.33 -9.45 -20.56
CA LYS A 118 27.51 -7.99 -20.42
C LYS A 118 28.58 -7.49 -21.41
N LEU A 119 28.13 -6.68 -22.35
CA LEU A 119 29.05 -6.00 -23.28
C LEU A 119 30.03 -5.05 -22.56
N LYS A 120 29.64 -4.48 -21.41
CA LYS A 120 30.40 -3.53 -20.59
C LYS A 120 30.91 -4.09 -19.25
N GLY A 121 30.67 -5.36 -18.95
CA GLY A 121 31.23 -6.05 -17.76
C GLY A 121 30.72 -5.57 -16.39
N LYS A 122 29.68 -4.69 -16.31
CA LYS A 122 29.17 -4.16 -15.05
C LYS A 122 27.73 -4.63 -14.78
N ASN A 123 27.43 -4.90 -13.50
CA ASN A 123 26.06 -5.02 -13.00
C ASN A 123 25.38 -3.64 -13.04
N GLU A 124 24.05 -3.61 -13.05
CA GLU A 124 23.31 -2.35 -12.99
C GLU A 124 22.91 -2.07 -11.55
N ASP A 125 23.21 -0.86 -11.09
CA ASP A 125 22.77 -0.39 -9.80
C ASP A 125 21.30 0.05 -9.89
N LEU A 126 20.56 -0.10 -8.81
CA LEU A 126 19.20 0.37 -8.68
C LEU A 126 19.14 1.52 -7.69
N LYS A 127 18.36 2.54 -8.03
CA LYS A 127 18.02 3.63 -7.13
C LYS A 127 16.53 3.55 -6.80
N LEU A 128 16.22 3.43 -5.50
CA LEU A 128 14.86 3.41 -5.00
C LEU A 128 14.39 4.84 -4.70
N THR A 129 13.07 5.04 -4.73
CA THR A 129 12.44 6.32 -4.35
C THR A 129 12.39 6.54 -2.84
N LEU A 130 12.76 5.53 -2.04
CA LEU A 130 12.79 5.61 -0.59
C LEU A 130 13.80 6.63 -0.10
N ASP A 131 13.48 7.29 1.02
CA ASP A 131 14.41 8.08 1.81
C ASP A 131 14.81 7.26 3.06
N ALA A 132 16.09 6.96 3.19
CA ALA A 132 16.61 6.10 4.25
C ALA A 132 16.40 6.70 5.64
N ASP A 133 16.52 8.02 5.79
CA ASP A 133 16.34 8.70 7.07
C ASP A 133 14.86 8.71 7.50
N VAL A 134 13.94 8.92 6.55
CA VAL A 134 12.50 8.83 6.81
C VAL A 134 12.11 7.39 7.18
N CYS A 135 12.65 6.39 6.48
CA CYS A 135 12.44 4.99 6.81
C CYS A 135 13.01 4.64 8.19
N LYS A 136 14.20 5.15 8.53
CA LYS A 136 14.83 4.97 9.84
C LYS A 136 13.96 5.50 10.96
N GLU A 137 13.41 6.72 10.83
CA GLU A 137 12.50 7.29 11.83
C GLU A 137 11.21 6.46 11.91
N ALA A 138 10.65 6.05 10.78
CA ALA A 138 9.49 5.17 10.76
C ALA A 138 9.73 3.85 11.53
N TYR A 139 10.90 3.24 11.35
CA TYR A 139 11.29 2.06 12.10
C TYR A 139 11.39 2.34 13.61
N ARG A 140 12.05 3.42 14.01
CA ARG A 140 12.16 3.83 15.44
C ARG A 140 10.80 4.01 16.10
N GLN A 141 9.83 4.52 15.36
CA GLN A 141 8.48 4.68 15.90
C GLN A 141 7.73 3.34 15.96
N LEU A 142 7.80 2.54 14.87
CA LEU A 142 7.12 1.24 14.80
C LEU A 142 7.67 0.22 15.79
N SER A 143 8.98 0.24 16.11
CA SER A 143 9.63 -0.72 17.02
C SER A 143 9.13 -0.61 18.47
N LYS A 144 8.35 0.41 18.80
CA LYS A 144 7.66 0.57 20.09
C LYS A 144 6.38 -0.26 20.19
N TYR A 145 5.94 -0.89 19.11
CA TYR A 145 4.69 -1.65 18.99
C TYR A 145 4.96 -3.07 18.50
N ASP A 146 4.02 -3.96 18.75
CA ASP A 146 4.15 -5.38 18.37
C ASP A 146 4.32 -5.58 16.87
N ALA A 147 3.49 -4.89 16.08
CA ALA A 147 3.52 -4.95 14.63
C ALA A 147 2.85 -3.73 14.00
N GLY A 148 3.23 -3.39 12.78
CA GLY A 148 2.60 -2.30 12.05
C GLY A 148 3.27 -1.99 10.74
N CYS A 149 2.80 -0.95 10.06
CA CYS A 149 3.44 -0.40 8.88
C CYS A 149 3.22 1.11 8.74
N ILE A 150 4.16 1.76 8.08
CA ILE A 150 4.09 3.15 7.65
C ILE A 150 4.37 3.21 6.16
N GLY A 151 3.53 3.93 5.43
CA GLY A 151 3.74 4.30 4.05
C GLY A 151 3.58 5.80 3.84
N ILE A 152 4.49 6.40 3.05
CA ILE A 152 4.39 7.78 2.56
C ILE A 152 4.66 7.77 1.06
N CYS A 153 3.80 8.43 0.29
CA CYS A 153 3.91 8.50 -1.16
C CYS A 153 3.60 9.92 -1.65
N ASN A 154 4.37 10.41 -2.58
CA ASN A 154 4.02 11.63 -3.29
C ASN A 154 2.82 11.35 -4.21
N TYR A 155 1.65 11.92 -3.91
CA TYR A 155 0.43 11.63 -4.65
C TYR A 155 0.39 12.28 -6.04
N LYS A 156 1.32 13.19 -6.37
CA LYS A 156 1.46 13.80 -7.70
C LYS A 156 2.40 13.00 -8.60
N THR A 157 3.49 12.42 -8.05
CA THR A 157 4.50 11.69 -8.83
C THR A 157 4.38 10.18 -8.72
N GLY A 158 3.87 9.67 -7.60
CA GLY A 158 3.78 8.24 -7.27
C GLY A 158 5.03 7.69 -6.57
N GLU A 159 6.02 8.51 -6.27
CA GLU A 159 7.22 8.08 -5.55
C GLU A 159 6.89 7.65 -4.13
N ILE A 160 7.23 6.41 -3.77
CA ILE A 160 7.15 5.94 -2.39
C ILE A 160 8.36 6.46 -1.64
N ILE A 161 8.13 7.36 -0.68
CA ILE A 161 9.18 7.98 0.14
C ILE A 161 9.53 7.10 1.33
N CYS A 162 8.51 6.45 1.91
CA CYS A 162 8.64 5.57 3.07
C CYS A 162 7.79 4.31 2.88
N MET A 163 8.38 3.16 3.19
CA MET A 163 7.70 1.87 3.21
C MET A 163 8.38 0.98 4.26
N VAL A 164 7.88 1.02 5.49
CA VAL A 164 8.44 0.29 6.63
C VAL A 164 7.37 -0.62 7.24
N SER A 165 7.78 -1.81 7.64
CA SER A 165 6.92 -2.80 8.30
C SER A 165 7.63 -3.41 9.50
N THR A 166 6.89 -3.72 10.56
CA THR A 166 7.35 -4.47 11.74
C THR A 166 6.39 -5.64 12.02
N PRO A 167 6.86 -6.73 12.68
CA PRO A 167 8.24 -6.98 13.08
C PRO A 167 9.18 -7.02 11.88
N THR A 168 10.43 -6.70 12.13
CA THR A 168 11.52 -6.67 11.16
C THR A 168 12.77 -7.33 11.74
N PHE A 169 13.84 -7.41 10.98
CA PHE A 169 15.10 -8.01 11.42
C PHE A 169 16.29 -7.36 10.73
N ASP A 170 17.46 -7.48 11.37
CA ASP A 170 18.72 -7.13 10.75
C ASP A 170 19.12 -8.20 9.72
N PRO A 171 19.17 -7.89 8.40
CA PRO A 171 19.48 -8.88 7.37
C PRO A 171 20.92 -9.42 7.46
N GLU A 172 21.82 -8.77 8.21
CA GLU A 172 23.16 -9.30 8.49
C GLU A 172 23.18 -10.30 9.67
N ASN A 173 22.11 -10.27 10.50
CA ASN A 173 21.92 -11.17 11.64
C ASN A 173 20.53 -11.82 11.59
N GLU A 174 20.16 -12.38 10.45
CA GLU A 174 18.85 -12.96 10.21
C GLU A 174 18.50 -14.02 11.28
N PRO A 175 17.37 -13.86 12.01
CA PRO A 175 17.02 -14.81 13.06
C PRO A 175 16.55 -16.15 12.47
N SER A 176 16.84 -17.23 13.20
CA SER A 176 16.26 -18.54 12.92
C SER A 176 14.81 -18.54 13.41
N VAL A 177 13.85 -18.59 12.49
CA VAL A 177 12.44 -18.72 12.81
C VAL A 177 11.95 -20.12 12.54
N SER A 178 11.04 -20.63 13.38
CA SER A 178 10.42 -21.93 13.18
C SER A 178 9.46 -21.92 11.98
N ALA A 179 9.14 -23.10 11.44
CA ALA A 179 8.15 -23.23 10.37
C ALA A 179 6.75 -22.76 10.78
N ASP A 180 6.44 -22.77 12.09
CA ASP A 180 5.16 -22.37 12.67
C ASP A 180 5.14 -20.90 13.12
N ASP A 181 6.15 -20.10 12.74
CA ASP A 181 6.21 -18.69 13.12
C ASP A 181 5.05 -17.88 12.51
N GLN A 182 4.26 -17.28 13.38
CA GLN A 182 3.09 -16.46 13.03
C GLN A 182 3.38 -14.95 13.17
N SER A 183 4.62 -14.55 13.47
CA SER A 183 4.99 -13.14 13.66
C SER A 183 4.82 -12.30 12.40
N GLY A 184 4.94 -12.94 11.23
CA GLY A 184 4.96 -12.25 9.94
C GLY A 184 6.23 -11.43 9.73
N LEU A 185 7.37 -11.92 10.24
CA LEU A 185 8.69 -11.29 10.18
C LEU A 185 9.11 -10.92 8.73
N TYR A 186 8.78 -11.78 7.76
CA TYR A 186 9.09 -11.56 6.33
C TYR A 186 7.96 -10.88 5.54
N LEU A 187 6.88 -10.47 6.24
CA LEU A 187 5.71 -9.88 5.61
C LEU A 187 5.89 -8.37 5.44
N ASN A 188 5.96 -7.89 4.22
CA ASN A 188 5.80 -6.47 3.94
C ASN A 188 4.33 -6.09 4.18
N ARG A 189 4.00 -5.62 5.38
CA ARG A 189 2.63 -5.29 5.79
C ARG A 189 2.01 -4.21 4.95
N PHE A 190 2.78 -3.22 4.55
CA PHE A 190 2.28 -2.14 3.70
C PHE A 190 1.75 -2.65 2.35
N LEU A 191 2.46 -3.60 1.71
CA LEU A 191 2.06 -4.15 0.42
C LEU A 191 1.17 -5.38 0.52
N SER A 192 1.37 -6.24 1.53
CA SER A 192 0.81 -7.59 1.52
C SER A 192 -0.28 -7.83 2.55
N SER A 193 -0.43 -6.99 3.57
CA SER A 193 -1.48 -7.15 4.57
C SER A 193 -2.85 -6.71 4.07
N LYS A 194 -3.87 -7.28 4.70
CA LYS A 194 -5.27 -6.85 4.65
C LYS A 194 -5.76 -6.77 6.09
N LEU A 195 -6.16 -5.58 6.51
CA LEU A 195 -6.47 -5.28 7.90
C LEU A 195 -7.80 -4.54 8.00
N PRO A 196 -8.56 -4.70 9.08
CA PRO A 196 -9.81 -3.96 9.27
C PRO A 196 -9.51 -2.46 9.37
N PRO A 197 -10.17 -1.61 8.54
CA PRO A 197 -9.86 -0.19 8.47
C PRO A 197 -10.40 0.61 9.66
N GLY A 198 -11.49 0.16 10.27
CA GLY A 198 -12.21 0.96 11.26
C GLY A 198 -12.59 2.33 10.71
N SER A 199 -12.60 3.34 11.57
CA SER A 199 -13.13 4.68 11.24
C SER A 199 -12.40 5.45 10.13
N ILE A 200 -11.23 4.99 9.63
CA ILE A 200 -10.68 5.60 8.40
C ILE A 200 -11.58 5.31 7.18
N PHE A 201 -12.35 4.21 7.21
CA PHE A 201 -13.31 3.86 6.17
C PHE A 201 -14.49 4.85 6.07
N LYS A 202 -14.79 5.60 7.14
CA LYS A 202 -15.81 6.64 7.10
C LYS A 202 -15.53 7.73 6.07
N THR A 203 -14.26 7.93 5.67
CA THR A 203 -13.92 8.79 4.53
C THR A 203 -14.46 8.21 3.21
N VAL A 204 -14.48 6.89 3.07
CA VAL A 204 -15.08 6.19 1.91
C VAL A 204 -16.60 6.36 1.91
N THR A 205 -17.24 6.09 3.04
CA THR A 205 -18.69 6.22 3.19
C THR A 205 -19.14 7.67 3.04
N ALA A 206 -18.37 8.65 3.57
CA ALA A 206 -18.64 10.07 3.37
C ALA A 206 -18.56 10.47 1.90
N ALA A 207 -17.52 10.06 1.18
CA ALA A 207 -17.39 10.34 -0.25
C ALA A 207 -18.56 9.71 -1.04
N ALA A 208 -18.93 8.47 -0.71
CA ALA A 208 -20.09 7.81 -1.32
C ALA A 208 -21.37 8.56 -1.05
N ALA A 209 -21.59 9.03 0.19
CA ALA A 209 -22.79 9.78 0.56
C ALA A 209 -22.85 11.14 -0.16
N ILE A 210 -21.75 11.87 -0.27
CA ILE A 210 -21.67 13.15 -0.99
C ILE A 210 -22.15 12.99 -2.45
N GLU A 211 -21.82 11.88 -3.08
CA GLU A 211 -22.12 11.63 -4.49
C GLU A 211 -23.48 10.94 -4.75
N ASN A 212 -24.10 10.31 -3.73
CA ASN A 212 -25.25 9.44 -3.95
C ASN A 212 -26.45 9.75 -3.04
N THR A 213 -26.35 10.74 -2.13
CA THR A 213 -27.46 11.13 -1.22
C THR A 213 -27.62 12.64 -1.20
N ASP A 214 -28.68 13.12 -0.54
CA ASP A 214 -28.87 14.55 -0.22
C ASP A 214 -28.08 14.92 1.04
N TYR A 215 -26.75 14.75 0.99
CA TYR A 215 -25.87 14.94 2.15
C TYR A 215 -25.95 16.34 2.77
N GLN A 216 -26.36 17.36 1.99
CA GLN A 216 -26.46 18.74 2.47
C GLN A 216 -27.60 18.90 3.48
N ASN A 217 -28.65 18.11 3.34
CA ASN A 217 -29.79 18.08 4.26
C ASN A 217 -29.69 16.90 5.26
N PHE A 218 -28.61 16.11 5.20
CA PHE A 218 -28.41 15.02 6.14
C PHE A 218 -28.13 15.53 7.55
N SER A 219 -28.87 15.00 8.53
CA SER A 219 -28.60 15.18 9.95
C SER A 219 -28.93 13.91 10.73
N TYR A 220 -28.28 13.72 11.85
CA TYR A 220 -28.46 12.59 12.75
C TYR A 220 -28.37 13.03 14.21
N ASP A 221 -29.34 12.64 15.03
CA ASP A 221 -29.34 12.88 16.48
C ASP A 221 -28.75 11.64 17.16
N CYS A 222 -27.50 11.73 17.59
CA CYS A 222 -26.76 10.63 18.20
C CYS A 222 -26.86 10.67 19.72
N ASP A 223 -27.56 9.73 20.31
CA ASP A 223 -27.64 9.50 21.75
C ASP A 223 -26.58 8.49 22.29
N GLY A 224 -25.69 8.01 21.41
CA GLY A 224 -24.62 7.06 21.73
C GLY A 224 -24.86 5.66 21.22
N THR A 225 -26.09 5.28 20.87
CA THR A 225 -26.44 3.94 20.39
C THR A 225 -27.51 4.02 19.30
N ARG A 226 -27.27 3.35 18.18
CA ARG A 226 -28.31 3.09 17.19
C ARG A 226 -28.83 1.66 17.38
N VAL A 227 -30.11 1.52 17.70
CA VAL A 227 -30.76 0.20 17.83
C VAL A 227 -31.31 -0.23 16.47
N ILE A 228 -30.88 -1.37 15.95
CA ILE A 228 -31.30 -1.93 14.66
C ILE A 228 -31.85 -3.34 14.92
N HIS A 229 -33.16 -3.51 14.74
CA HIS A 229 -33.87 -4.80 14.99
C HIS A 229 -33.60 -5.42 16.38
N GLY A 230 -33.34 -4.55 17.39
CA GLY A 230 -33.08 -4.98 18.78
C GLY A 230 -31.60 -5.27 19.07
N GLU A 231 -30.71 -5.01 18.14
CA GLU A 231 -29.26 -5.11 18.31
C GLU A 231 -28.63 -3.72 18.28
N ASP A 232 -27.54 -3.53 19.05
CA ASP A 232 -26.92 -2.23 19.27
C ASP A 232 -25.73 -1.99 18.34
N LEU A 233 -25.73 -0.82 17.67
CA LEU A 233 -24.57 -0.25 17.02
C LEU A 233 -24.11 0.97 17.83
N ASN A 234 -23.01 0.82 18.56
CA ASN A 234 -22.58 1.77 19.56
C ASN A 234 -21.57 2.79 19.02
N CYS A 235 -21.70 4.04 19.47
CA CYS A 235 -20.66 5.07 19.44
C CYS A 235 -19.84 5.04 20.73
N ALA A 236 -18.70 5.72 20.75
CA ALA A 236 -17.89 5.85 21.97
C ALA A 236 -18.62 6.66 23.08
N TYR A 237 -19.43 7.63 22.65
CA TYR A 237 -20.25 8.50 23.50
C TYR A 237 -21.38 9.16 22.67
N PRO A 238 -22.40 9.76 23.28
CA PRO A 238 -23.41 10.55 22.59
C PRO A 238 -22.78 11.76 21.91
N HIS A 239 -23.06 11.96 20.61
CA HIS A 239 -22.53 13.08 19.83
C HIS A 239 -23.51 14.24 19.68
N GLY A 240 -24.79 14.06 20.04
CA GLY A 240 -25.85 15.02 19.83
C GLY A 240 -26.22 15.17 18.35
N HIS A 241 -26.69 16.34 17.98
CA HIS A 241 -27.08 16.64 16.60
C HIS A 241 -25.85 16.87 15.71
N VAL A 242 -25.70 16.07 14.64
CA VAL A 242 -24.59 16.15 13.71
C VAL A 242 -25.06 16.16 12.26
N ASP A 243 -24.46 17.00 11.44
CA ASP A 243 -24.45 16.89 9.98
C ASP A 243 -23.35 15.92 9.51
N LEU A 244 -23.16 15.71 8.22
CA LEU A 244 -22.13 14.82 7.68
C LEU A 244 -20.72 15.21 8.15
N GLY A 245 -20.39 16.51 8.14
CA GLY A 245 -19.09 17.02 8.58
C GLY A 245 -18.85 16.80 10.07
N GLY A 246 -19.84 17.08 10.90
CA GLY A 246 -19.82 16.82 12.33
C GLY A 246 -19.73 15.33 12.67
N ALA A 247 -20.42 14.49 11.90
CA ALA A 247 -20.34 13.05 12.03
C ALA A 247 -18.94 12.50 11.71
N LEU A 248 -18.27 13.03 10.67
CA LEU A 248 -16.89 12.65 10.35
C LEU A 248 -15.91 13.13 11.43
N LEU A 249 -16.06 14.36 11.88
CA LEU A 249 -15.24 14.98 12.93
C LEU A 249 -15.32 14.16 14.23
N GLN A 250 -16.52 13.83 14.68
CA GLN A 250 -16.74 13.08 15.93
C GLN A 250 -16.68 11.57 15.74
N SER A 251 -16.44 11.11 14.50
CA SER A 251 -16.40 9.68 14.17
C SER A 251 -17.66 8.91 14.56
N CYS A 252 -18.86 9.50 14.35
CA CYS A 252 -20.15 8.95 14.75
C CYS A 252 -20.49 7.66 13.99
N ASN A 253 -20.52 6.52 14.69
CA ASN A 253 -20.91 5.24 14.07
C ASN A 253 -22.37 5.23 13.63
N GLY A 254 -23.29 5.77 14.46
CA GLY A 254 -24.71 5.83 14.15
C GLY A 254 -25.00 6.56 12.85
N ALA A 255 -24.44 7.76 12.65
CA ALA A 255 -24.62 8.55 11.43
C ALA A 255 -24.12 7.80 10.18
N PHE A 256 -22.91 7.22 10.24
CA PHE A 256 -22.34 6.50 9.11
C PHE A 256 -23.05 5.17 8.82
N SER A 257 -23.63 4.52 9.82
CA SER A 257 -24.46 3.34 9.58
C SER A 257 -25.78 3.71 8.87
N VAL A 258 -26.40 4.85 9.22
CA VAL A 258 -27.60 5.36 8.52
C VAL A 258 -27.29 5.67 7.06
N LEU A 259 -26.16 6.34 6.79
CA LEU A 259 -25.74 6.66 5.42
C LEU A 259 -25.48 5.39 4.59
N ALA A 260 -24.87 4.36 5.20
CA ALA A 260 -24.63 3.08 4.52
C ALA A 260 -25.94 2.37 4.16
N ASP A 261 -26.94 2.42 5.05
CA ASP A 261 -28.27 1.85 4.81
C ASP A 261 -29.04 2.64 3.74
N GLU A 262 -28.97 3.97 3.77
CA GLU A 262 -29.59 4.84 2.75
C GLU A 262 -29.04 4.57 1.35
N MET A 263 -27.72 4.43 1.23
CA MET A 263 -27.07 4.11 -0.05
C MET A 263 -27.28 2.64 -0.49
N GLY A 264 -27.35 1.76 0.47
CA GLY A 264 -27.50 0.32 0.25
C GLY A 264 -26.21 -0.39 -0.20
N PRO A 265 -26.23 -1.74 -0.14
CA PRO A 265 -25.04 -2.57 -0.34
C PRO A 265 -24.46 -2.49 -1.75
N ASP A 266 -25.26 -2.31 -2.78
CA ASP A 266 -24.81 -2.27 -4.17
C ASP A 266 -24.01 -0.97 -4.44
N VAL A 267 -24.46 0.18 -3.94
CA VAL A 267 -23.74 1.46 -4.05
C VAL A 267 -22.42 1.38 -3.31
N MET A 268 -22.42 0.88 -2.06
CA MET A 268 -21.21 0.72 -1.26
C MET A 268 -20.19 -0.18 -1.96
N LYS A 269 -20.63 -1.31 -2.52
CA LYS A 269 -19.79 -2.25 -3.26
C LYS A 269 -19.19 -1.64 -4.52
N ASP A 270 -19.99 -0.94 -5.31
CA ASP A 270 -19.51 -0.28 -6.52
C ASP A 270 -18.52 0.84 -6.18
N TYR A 271 -18.76 1.53 -5.07
CA TYR A 271 -17.91 2.60 -4.61
C TYR A 271 -16.50 2.11 -4.23
N VAL A 272 -16.35 1.08 -3.39
CA VAL A 272 -15.03 0.51 -3.04
C VAL A 272 -14.29 -0.04 -4.26
N ASN A 273 -15.03 -0.55 -5.27
CA ASN A 273 -14.44 -0.97 -6.55
C ASN A 273 -13.92 0.21 -7.37
N ARG A 274 -14.66 1.32 -7.44
CA ARG A 274 -14.28 2.56 -8.12
C ARG A 274 -13.05 3.18 -7.48
N LEU A 275 -12.99 3.21 -6.15
CA LEU A 275 -11.85 3.68 -5.37
C LEU A 275 -10.59 2.79 -5.48
N GLY A 276 -10.67 1.67 -6.18
CA GLY A 276 -9.53 0.77 -6.34
C GLY A 276 -9.13 -0.01 -5.09
N LEU A 277 -9.94 0.00 -4.02
CA LEU A 277 -9.64 -0.71 -2.77
C LEU A 277 -9.68 -2.24 -2.94
N THR A 278 -10.44 -2.73 -3.92
CA THR A 278 -10.53 -4.16 -4.30
C THR A 278 -9.56 -4.55 -5.42
N LYS A 279 -8.71 -3.63 -5.87
CA LYS A 279 -7.74 -3.86 -6.96
C LYS A 279 -6.32 -3.95 -6.43
N SER A 280 -5.43 -4.50 -7.25
CA SER A 280 -3.99 -4.55 -6.98
C SER A 280 -3.28 -3.57 -7.89
N TYR A 281 -2.50 -2.67 -7.32
CA TYR A 281 -1.60 -1.78 -8.06
C TYR A 281 -0.34 -2.52 -8.49
N ASN A 282 0.21 -2.13 -9.61
CA ASN A 282 1.50 -2.63 -10.11
C ASN A 282 2.59 -1.59 -9.81
N ILE A 283 3.34 -1.84 -8.75
CA ILE A 283 4.42 -0.98 -8.23
C ILE A 283 5.73 -1.47 -8.85
N ASP A 284 6.01 -1.03 -10.08
CA ASP A 284 7.18 -1.45 -10.87
C ASP A 284 7.37 -2.98 -11.01
N GLY A 285 6.27 -3.73 -11.07
CA GLY A 285 6.29 -5.20 -11.16
C GLY A 285 5.95 -5.92 -9.85
N ILE A 286 6.05 -5.25 -8.71
CA ILE A 286 5.55 -5.73 -7.42
C ILE A 286 4.06 -5.43 -7.32
N ARG A 287 3.27 -6.34 -6.79
CA ARG A 287 1.83 -6.16 -6.62
C ARG A 287 1.46 -6.12 -5.15
N ASN A 288 0.66 -5.12 -4.75
CA ASN A 288 0.06 -5.12 -3.42
C ASN A 288 -1.15 -6.07 -3.34
N ALA A 289 -1.54 -6.43 -2.12
CA ALA A 289 -2.75 -7.20 -1.86
C ALA A 289 -4.01 -6.40 -2.22
N LYS A 290 -5.08 -7.12 -2.54
CA LYS A 290 -6.41 -6.55 -2.76
C LYS A 290 -7.17 -6.52 -1.45
N GLY A 291 -7.87 -5.44 -1.15
CA GLY A 291 -8.86 -5.43 -0.08
C GLY A 291 -10.03 -6.36 -0.37
N SER A 292 -10.77 -6.68 0.67
CA SER A 292 -12.02 -7.45 0.59
C SER A 292 -13.09 -6.77 1.46
N PHE A 293 -14.28 -6.65 0.93
CA PHE A 293 -15.40 -5.95 1.56
C PHE A 293 -16.66 -6.80 1.42
N ASP A 294 -17.45 -6.80 2.46
CA ASP A 294 -18.73 -7.51 2.50
C ASP A 294 -19.85 -6.54 2.91
N PHE A 295 -20.75 -6.28 1.99
CA PHE A 295 -21.94 -5.42 2.21
C PHE A 295 -23.18 -6.29 2.12
N PRO A 296 -23.68 -6.84 3.25
CA PRO A 296 -24.77 -7.79 3.25
C PRO A 296 -26.10 -7.11 2.89
N LYS A 297 -26.95 -7.84 2.13
CA LYS A 297 -28.28 -7.40 1.72
C LYS A 297 -29.39 -7.82 2.72
N ASP A 298 -29.08 -8.74 3.59
CA ASP A 298 -30.01 -9.41 4.52
C ASP A 298 -29.83 -8.96 5.97
N SER A 299 -28.92 -8.03 6.24
CA SER A 299 -28.66 -7.51 7.58
C SER A 299 -28.30 -6.03 7.55
N GLU A 300 -29.24 -5.18 7.95
CA GLU A 300 -29.06 -3.74 8.12
C GLU A 300 -27.94 -3.44 9.15
N LEU A 301 -27.92 -4.16 10.27
CA LEU A 301 -26.87 -4.00 11.27
C LEU A 301 -25.48 -4.24 10.70
N ASN A 302 -25.28 -5.33 9.97
CA ASN A 302 -23.98 -5.67 9.39
C ASN A 302 -23.60 -4.72 8.26
N LEU A 303 -24.55 -4.26 7.46
CA LEU A 303 -24.33 -3.19 6.47
C LEU A 303 -23.90 -1.89 7.16
N GLY A 304 -24.56 -1.52 8.26
CA GLY A 304 -24.17 -0.38 9.09
C GLY A 304 -22.74 -0.51 9.63
N TRP A 305 -22.38 -1.67 10.16
CA TRP A 305 -21.00 -1.94 10.60
C TRP A 305 -19.97 -1.89 9.46
N SER A 306 -20.31 -2.40 8.26
CA SER A 306 -19.46 -2.24 7.07
C SER A 306 -19.30 -0.76 6.68
N GLY A 307 -20.36 0.06 6.81
CA GLY A 307 -20.29 1.51 6.57
C GLY A 307 -19.33 2.26 7.48
N VAL A 308 -18.97 1.71 8.64
CA VAL A 308 -17.99 2.29 9.56
C VAL A 308 -16.62 1.59 9.50
N GLY A 309 -16.45 0.63 8.59
CA GLY A 309 -15.17 -0.07 8.36
C GLY A 309 -14.90 -1.22 9.33
N GLN A 310 -15.96 -1.86 9.79
CA GLN A 310 -15.95 -3.05 10.63
C GLN A 310 -16.59 -4.24 9.90
N TYR A 311 -17.07 -5.22 10.63
CA TYR A 311 -17.62 -6.47 10.09
C TYR A 311 -16.52 -7.26 9.35
N HIS A 312 -16.67 -7.52 8.06
CA HIS A 312 -15.71 -8.31 7.26
C HIS A 312 -14.82 -7.45 6.34
N ASP A 313 -14.84 -6.14 6.53
CA ASP A 313 -14.09 -5.22 5.70
C ASP A 313 -12.60 -5.25 6.02
N LEU A 314 -11.80 -5.53 4.98
CA LEU A 314 -10.35 -5.57 5.05
C LEU A 314 -9.74 -4.69 3.95
N VAL A 315 -8.93 -3.72 4.33
CA VAL A 315 -8.22 -2.83 3.39
C VAL A 315 -6.72 -3.16 3.36
N ASN A 316 -6.11 -2.99 2.19
CA ASN A 316 -4.66 -2.99 2.09
C ASN A 316 -4.13 -1.58 2.37
N PRO A 317 -3.08 -1.41 3.21
CA PRO A 317 -2.55 -0.09 3.56
C PRO A 317 -2.12 0.75 2.35
N CYS A 318 -1.42 0.16 1.38
CA CYS A 318 -1.01 0.87 0.17
C CYS A 318 -2.21 1.37 -0.65
N SER A 319 -3.27 0.56 -0.80
CA SER A 319 -4.47 0.97 -1.53
C SER A 319 -5.20 2.13 -0.82
N MET A 320 -5.26 2.08 0.51
CA MET A 320 -5.87 3.16 1.31
C MET A 320 -5.06 4.46 1.21
N MET A 321 -3.73 4.38 1.23
CA MET A 321 -2.86 5.53 1.00
C MET A 321 -3.06 6.16 -0.39
N VAL A 322 -3.23 5.35 -1.44
CA VAL A 322 -3.53 5.85 -2.79
C VAL A 322 -4.87 6.58 -2.81
N TYR A 323 -5.87 6.07 -2.12
CA TYR A 323 -7.16 6.76 -1.97
C TYR A 323 -7.02 8.09 -1.22
N MET A 324 -6.22 8.16 -0.14
CA MET A 324 -5.92 9.43 0.53
C MET A 324 -5.28 10.43 -0.43
N GLY A 325 -4.34 9.96 -1.26
CA GLY A 325 -3.74 10.80 -2.32
C GLY A 325 -4.74 11.26 -3.37
N ALA A 326 -5.76 10.46 -3.69
CA ALA A 326 -6.82 10.85 -4.61
C ALA A 326 -7.70 11.95 -4.01
N ILE A 327 -8.03 11.89 -2.72
CA ILE A 327 -8.72 12.99 -2.02
C ILE A 327 -7.90 14.27 -2.10
N ALA A 328 -6.57 14.20 -1.93
CA ALA A 328 -5.68 15.35 -1.98
C ALA A 328 -5.61 16.02 -3.37
N ASN A 329 -5.83 15.27 -4.44
CA ASN A 329 -5.48 15.63 -5.82
C ASN A 329 -6.67 15.55 -6.78
N GLY A 330 -7.80 16.10 -6.40
CA GLY A 330 -8.99 16.24 -7.26
C GLY A 330 -9.59 14.91 -7.72
N GLY A 331 -9.52 13.89 -6.87
CA GLY A 331 -10.12 12.58 -7.10
C GLY A 331 -9.24 11.58 -7.87
N LYS A 332 -7.99 11.90 -8.16
CA LYS A 332 -6.99 11.03 -8.80
C LYS A 332 -5.68 11.05 -8.04
N ALA A 333 -4.98 9.92 -7.98
CA ALA A 333 -3.62 9.86 -7.45
C ALA A 333 -2.66 9.25 -8.47
N ALA A 334 -1.38 9.58 -8.35
CA ALA A 334 -0.36 8.86 -9.09
C ALA A 334 -0.26 7.40 -8.56
N ILE A 335 -0.09 6.47 -9.48
CA ILE A 335 0.12 5.05 -9.14
C ILE A 335 1.49 4.92 -8.49
N PRO A 336 1.59 4.31 -7.28
CA PRO A 336 2.84 4.20 -6.57
C PRO A 336 3.92 3.46 -7.36
N HIS A 337 5.14 3.89 -7.17
CA HIS A 337 6.33 3.25 -7.71
C HIS A 337 7.51 3.37 -6.74
N ILE A 338 8.48 2.47 -6.87
CA ILE A 338 9.63 2.38 -5.97
C ILE A 338 10.97 2.56 -6.69
N LEU A 339 11.02 2.45 -8.02
CA LEU A 339 12.25 2.67 -8.78
C LEU A 339 12.36 4.11 -9.25
N MET A 340 13.48 4.75 -8.96
CA MET A 340 13.84 6.05 -9.56
C MET A 340 14.11 5.89 -11.06
N SER A 341 13.68 6.86 -11.86
CA SER A 341 13.97 6.93 -13.28
C SER A 341 13.84 8.36 -13.78
N ASP A 342 14.85 8.85 -14.49
CA ASP A 342 14.87 10.19 -15.07
C ASP A 342 13.80 10.42 -16.14
N PHE A 343 13.26 9.35 -16.71
CA PHE A 343 12.29 9.38 -17.83
C PHE A 343 10.95 8.70 -17.49
N LYS A 344 10.56 8.64 -16.21
CA LYS A 344 9.33 7.97 -15.83
C LYS A 344 8.10 8.84 -16.12
N ILE A 345 7.19 8.33 -16.93
CA ILE A 345 5.88 8.94 -17.12
C ILE A 345 5.03 8.58 -15.89
N THR A 346 4.57 9.61 -15.17
CA THR A 346 3.63 9.42 -14.07
C THR A 346 2.32 8.82 -14.58
N LYS A 347 1.97 7.66 -14.05
CA LYS A 347 0.69 7.01 -14.32
C LYS A 347 -0.31 7.40 -13.24
N MET A 348 -1.43 7.96 -13.65
CA MET A 348 -2.52 8.30 -12.74
C MET A 348 -3.54 7.17 -12.64
N THR A 349 -4.25 7.11 -11.53
CA THR A 349 -5.46 6.31 -11.41
C THR A 349 -6.57 6.85 -12.32
N ASN A 350 -7.61 6.07 -12.53
CA ASN A 350 -8.88 6.62 -13.02
C ASN A 350 -9.45 7.59 -11.98
N GLN A 351 -10.46 8.41 -12.37
CA GLN A 351 -11.22 9.21 -11.42
C GLN A 351 -11.86 8.30 -10.37
N MET A 352 -11.45 8.46 -9.10
CA MET A 352 -11.95 7.68 -7.96
C MET A 352 -13.17 8.33 -7.33
N ILE A 353 -13.11 9.64 -7.13
CA ILE A 353 -14.19 10.51 -6.63
C ILE A 353 -14.25 11.76 -7.49
N ASP A 354 -15.38 12.44 -7.51
CA ASP A 354 -15.51 13.70 -8.23
C ASP A 354 -14.63 14.79 -7.60
N GLU A 355 -14.20 15.77 -8.40
CA GLU A 355 -13.34 16.86 -7.92
C GLU A 355 -14.00 17.65 -6.79
N SER A 356 -15.29 17.97 -6.93
CA SER A 356 -16.08 18.63 -5.87
C SER A 356 -16.17 17.79 -4.59
N THR A 357 -16.32 16.47 -4.72
CA THR A 357 -16.33 15.55 -3.57
C THR A 357 -14.98 15.55 -2.86
N SER A 358 -13.89 15.58 -3.64
CA SER A 358 -12.51 15.68 -3.14
C SER A 358 -12.31 16.95 -2.30
N GLU A 359 -12.78 18.10 -2.76
CA GLU A 359 -12.71 19.37 -2.05
C GLU A 359 -13.50 19.34 -0.75
N ILE A 360 -14.79 18.95 -0.81
CA ILE A 360 -15.68 18.86 0.36
C ILE A 360 -15.10 17.92 1.42
N LEU A 361 -14.64 16.73 1.01
CA LEU A 361 -14.09 15.76 1.93
C LEU A 361 -12.74 16.22 2.52
N SER A 362 -11.88 16.88 1.73
CA SER A 362 -10.67 17.52 2.22
C SER A 362 -10.98 18.51 3.34
N ASP A 363 -11.95 19.40 3.13
CA ASP A 363 -12.35 20.40 4.14
C ASP A 363 -12.88 19.76 5.43
N MET A 364 -13.64 18.67 5.30
CA MET A 364 -14.10 17.91 6.47
C MET A 364 -12.94 17.26 7.22
N MET A 365 -11.97 16.68 6.50
CA MET A 365 -10.77 16.07 7.10
C MET A 365 -9.87 17.12 7.76
N LYS A 366 -9.73 18.31 7.16
CA LYS A 366 -9.00 19.44 7.76
C LYS A 366 -9.62 19.87 9.08
N LYS A 367 -10.94 20.10 9.07
CA LYS A 367 -11.71 20.44 10.28
C LYS A 367 -11.58 19.37 11.36
N THR A 368 -11.52 18.08 10.97
CA THR A 368 -11.32 16.97 11.90
C THR A 368 -9.95 17.08 12.58
N VAL A 369 -8.90 17.35 11.83
CA VAL A 369 -7.54 17.55 12.40
C VAL A 369 -7.53 18.76 13.34
N GLU A 370 -8.04 19.89 12.92
CA GLU A 370 -8.02 21.14 13.69
C GLU A 370 -8.79 21.03 15.01
N LYS A 371 -9.99 20.43 14.98
CA LYS A 371 -10.91 20.43 16.12
C LYS A 371 -10.81 19.18 16.99
N ALA A 372 -10.68 17.99 16.38
CA ALA A 372 -10.67 16.74 17.13
C ALA A 372 -9.24 16.28 17.48
N TYR A 373 -8.23 16.66 16.69
CA TYR A 373 -6.84 16.22 16.91
C TYR A 373 -5.91 17.34 17.39
N LEU A 374 -6.48 18.48 17.79
CA LEU A 374 -5.75 19.65 18.32
C LEU A 374 -4.75 20.27 17.33
N GLY A 375 -4.91 20.05 16.02
CA GLY A 375 -4.17 20.71 14.96
C GLY A 375 -2.67 20.90 15.24
N ASP A 376 -2.21 22.15 15.25
CA ASP A 376 -0.81 22.50 15.45
C ASP A 376 -0.20 22.04 16.78
N SER A 377 -1.00 21.77 17.82
CA SER A 377 -0.49 21.25 19.09
C SER A 377 0.08 19.84 18.96
N ASN A 378 -0.55 18.99 18.13
CA ASN A 378 -0.13 17.61 17.92
C ASN A 378 0.62 17.40 16.60
N LEU A 379 0.44 18.30 15.62
CA LEU A 379 1.01 18.23 14.27
C LEU A 379 1.62 19.60 13.89
N PRO A 380 2.62 20.09 14.64
CA PRO A 380 3.16 21.44 14.48
C PRO A 380 3.77 21.63 13.10
N ASN A 381 3.47 22.76 12.47
CA ASN A 381 3.99 23.17 11.16
C ASN A 381 3.67 22.22 9.99
N LEU A 382 2.65 21.36 10.13
CA LEU A 382 2.19 20.43 9.10
C LEU A 382 0.77 20.77 8.66
N ASP A 383 0.55 20.96 7.37
CA ASP A 383 -0.78 21.15 6.80
C ASP A 383 -1.47 19.80 6.54
N VAL A 384 -1.88 19.13 7.63
CA VAL A 384 -2.41 17.76 7.63
C VAL A 384 -3.91 17.74 7.44
N TYR A 385 -4.37 16.82 6.63
CA TYR A 385 -5.74 16.44 6.36
C TYR A 385 -5.88 14.93 6.63
N ALA A 386 -6.51 14.53 7.71
CA ALA A 386 -6.45 13.12 8.11
C ALA A 386 -7.67 12.63 8.90
N LYS A 387 -7.74 11.32 9.03
CA LYS A 387 -8.69 10.61 9.90
C LYS A 387 -7.98 9.55 10.71
N THR A 388 -8.27 9.49 12.02
CA THR A 388 -7.91 8.35 12.87
C THR A 388 -8.89 7.19 12.63
N GLY A 389 -8.41 5.98 12.84
CA GLY A 389 -9.22 4.77 12.86
C GLY A 389 -8.81 3.88 14.01
N THR A 390 -9.78 3.44 14.79
CA THR A 390 -9.61 2.40 15.78
C THR A 390 -10.48 1.24 15.33
N ALA A 391 -9.85 0.12 14.93
CA ALA A 391 -10.57 -1.05 14.43
C ALA A 391 -10.48 -2.17 15.47
N GLU A 392 -11.62 -2.68 15.88
CA GLU A 392 -11.70 -3.75 16.86
C GLU A 392 -11.08 -5.05 16.32
N SER A 393 -10.49 -5.81 17.23
CA SER A 393 -9.89 -7.12 16.97
C SER A 393 -10.29 -8.08 18.08
N ALA A 394 -10.90 -9.21 17.71
CA ALA A 394 -11.41 -10.19 18.68
C ALA A 394 -10.31 -10.65 19.65
N GLY A 395 -10.49 -10.38 20.95
CA GLY A 395 -9.58 -10.82 22.02
C GLY A 395 -8.21 -10.13 22.08
N LYS A 396 -8.00 -9.06 21.30
CA LYS A 396 -6.76 -8.27 21.27
C LYS A 396 -7.08 -6.77 21.43
N LYS A 397 -6.04 -5.96 21.66
CA LYS A 397 -6.19 -4.51 21.55
C LYS A 397 -6.52 -4.13 20.09
N PRO A 398 -7.26 -3.04 19.88
CA PRO A 398 -7.60 -2.58 18.53
C PRO A 398 -6.38 -2.24 17.67
N TYR A 399 -6.59 -2.23 16.35
CA TYR A 399 -5.66 -1.62 15.40
C TYR A 399 -5.80 -0.10 15.48
N GLY A 400 -4.67 0.60 15.55
CA GLY A 400 -4.62 2.06 15.47
C GLY A 400 -4.22 2.51 14.07
N TRP A 401 -5.07 3.31 13.42
CA TRP A 401 -4.82 3.87 12.09
C TRP A 401 -4.75 5.40 12.13
N PHE A 402 -3.83 5.97 11.36
CA PHE A 402 -3.87 7.37 11.00
C PHE A 402 -3.55 7.51 9.52
N ALA A 403 -4.52 7.98 8.74
CA ALA A 403 -4.44 8.04 7.29
C ALA A 403 -4.85 9.42 6.79
N GLY A 404 -4.09 9.94 5.83
CA GLY A 404 -4.35 11.28 5.31
C GLY A 404 -3.31 11.75 4.31
N PHE A 405 -3.19 13.07 4.20
CA PHE A 405 -2.27 13.74 3.28
C PHE A 405 -1.87 15.12 3.78
N LEU A 406 -0.78 15.65 3.20
CA LEU A 406 -0.33 17.03 3.34
C LEU A 406 -0.68 17.80 2.07
N LYS A 407 -1.25 19.01 2.20
CA LYS A 407 -1.39 19.97 1.11
C LYS A 407 -0.22 20.95 1.11
N ASP A 408 0.98 20.42 0.97
CA ASP A 408 2.23 21.16 0.82
C ASP A 408 2.70 21.09 -0.63
N GLU A 409 3.13 22.21 -1.21
CA GLU A 409 3.55 22.26 -2.62
C GLU A 409 4.82 21.46 -2.87
N ASN A 410 5.75 21.44 -1.92
CA ASN A 410 7.02 20.75 -2.00
C ASN A 410 6.91 19.29 -1.56
N HIS A 411 5.99 19.01 -0.62
CA HIS A 411 5.80 17.69 -0.02
C HIS A 411 4.34 17.22 -0.17
N PRO A 412 3.84 17.04 -1.41
CA PRO A 412 2.47 16.59 -1.65
C PRO A 412 2.35 15.10 -1.30
N TYR A 413 2.38 14.80 -0.01
CA TYR A 413 2.46 13.45 0.50
C TYR A 413 1.11 12.92 0.98
N ALA A 414 0.71 11.75 0.49
CA ALA A 414 -0.27 10.90 1.16
C ALA A 414 0.46 9.93 2.08
N PHE A 415 -0.13 9.67 3.24
CA PHE A 415 0.48 8.81 4.24
C PHE A 415 -0.52 7.86 4.89
N ILE A 416 0.00 6.77 5.43
CA ILE A 416 -0.75 5.83 6.24
C ILE A 416 0.14 5.27 7.34
N VAL A 417 -0.39 5.24 8.55
CA VAL A 417 0.16 4.53 9.71
C VAL A 417 -0.87 3.50 10.14
N CYS A 418 -0.44 2.26 10.32
CA CYS A 418 -1.22 1.19 10.90
C CYS A 418 -0.41 0.48 11.97
N LEU A 419 -0.94 0.39 13.17
CA LEU A 419 -0.34 -0.28 14.32
C LEU A 419 -1.26 -1.40 14.78
N GLU A 420 -0.75 -2.63 14.84
CA GLU A 420 -1.51 -3.77 15.34
C GLU A 420 -1.46 -3.80 16.87
N ASN A 421 -2.57 -4.16 17.52
CA ASN A 421 -2.67 -4.30 18.98
C ASN A 421 -2.23 -3.04 19.77
N SER A 422 -2.41 -1.85 19.21
CA SER A 422 -1.87 -0.62 19.79
C SER A 422 -2.84 0.13 20.68
N GLY A 423 -4.13 -0.07 20.52
CA GLY A 423 -5.19 0.69 21.21
C GLY A 423 -5.67 1.89 20.39
N GLU A 424 -6.11 2.96 21.07
CA GLU A 424 -6.69 4.12 20.43
C GLU A 424 -5.70 4.89 19.56
N ALA A 425 -6.07 5.11 18.32
CA ALA A 425 -5.23 5.72 17.28
C ALA A 425 -4.75 7.14 17.61
N TYR A 426 -5.58 7.91 18.32
CA TYR A 426 -5.23 9.27 18.77
C TYR A 426 -3.97 9.28 19.63
N TYR A 427 -3.81 8.30 20.52
CA TYR A 427 -2.66 8.21 21.43
C TYR A 427 -1.50 7.39 20.87
N THR A 428 -1.69 6.70 19.76
CA THR A 428 -0.69 5.77 19.21
C THR A 428 -0.29 6.14 17.78
N ALA A 429 -1.17 5.99 16.80
CA ALA A 429 -0.86 6.19 15.39
C ALA A 429 -0.62 7.67 15.01
N LEU A 430 -1.32 8.62 15.63
CA LEU A 430 -1.15 10.05 15.36
C LEU A 430 0.25 10.55 15.77
N PRO A 431 0.75 10.33 17.01
CA PRO A 431 2.11 10.74 17.38
C PRO A 431 3.20 10.09 16.54
N VAL A 432 3.01 8.82 16.15
CA VAL A 432 3.90 8.11 15.22
C VAL A 432 3.94 8.82 13.88
N ALA A 433 2.79 9.15 13.31
CA ALA A 433 2.71 9.88 12.04
C ALA A 433 3.38 11.25 12.13
N ASN A 434 3.13 12.02 13.21
CA ASN A 434 3.78 13.31 13.40
C ASN A 434 5.31 13.19 13.34
N SER A 435 5.89 12.27 14.13
CA SER A 435 7.35 12.10 14.16
C SER A 435 7.94 11.81 12.78
N VAL A 436 7.31 10.93 12.01
CA VAL A 436 7.80 10.55 10.68
C VAL A 436 7.58 11.65 9.64
N LEU A 437 6.43 12.32 9.66
CA LEU A 437 6.11 13.41 8.73
C LEU A 437 7.03 14.61 8.96
N GLN A 438 7.40 14.94 10.20
CA GLN A 438 8.37 16.01 10.49
C GLN A 438 9.72 15.74 9.79
N VAL A 439 10.20 14.50 9.81
CA VAL A 439 11.42 14.12 9.09
C VAL A 439 11.20 14.19 7.58
N ALA A 440 10.06 13.70 7.08
CA ALA A 440 9.78 13.67 5.65
C ALA A 440 9.70 15.06 5.00
N VAL A 441 9.21 16.09 5.72
CA VAL A 441 9.13 17.47 5.19
C VAL A 441 10.37 18.31 5.48
N SER A 442 11.30 17.81 6.27
CA SER A 442 12.58 18.50 6.55
C SER A 442 13.66 18.24 5.49
N LYS A 443 13.36 17.42 4.48
CA LYS A 443 14.29 16.93 3.43
C LYS A 443 14.10 17.58 2.03
#